data_8c979403d6ff13c9318401b170a9656f
#
_entry.id   8c979403d6ff13c9318401b170a9656f
#
_cell.length_a   1.000
_cell.length_b   1.000
_cell.length_c   1.000
_cell.angle_alpha   90.00
_cell.angle_beta   90.00
_cell.angle_gamma   90.00
#
_symmetry.space_group_name_H-M   'P 1'
#
loop_
_entity.id
_entity.type
_entity.pdbx_description
1 polymer ?
#
loop_
_entity_poly.entity_id
_entity_poly.type
_entity_poly.pdbx_seq_one_letter_code
_entity_poly.pdbx_strand_id
1 'polypeptide(L)'
;NNGACRKLSGGVMCPSYRATRNERDAVRGRANSLRLAMSGQLGPGAMASDEMAETMKLCVSCKACKRECPVGVDMARMKVEVTAARAAKHGVPLHDRLIGNLPAYAPLASGLSGLSNLVQSVWRHVPGLASLVSRLTGFTTKRSLPKWHSNAFRNGEIGSAPTGAGTPVVLFADTFNRYFEPENLRAAIRVLRAAGYDVFAPTPAAGRPYC
;
A
#
# COMPACT_ATOMS: atom_id res chain seq x y z
N ASN A 1 -20.96 -21.16 2.46
CA ASN A 1 -20.77 -20.50 1.15
C ASN A 1 -21.99 -19.67 0.75
N ASN A 2 -22.24 -18.57 1.49
CA ASN A 2 -23.43 -17.72 1.32
C ASN A 2 -23.34 -16.67 0.20
N GLY A 3 -22.21 -16.57 -0.50
CA GLY A 3 -22.02 -15.66 -1.63
C GLY A 3 -21.96 -14.17 -1.28
N ALA A 4 -21.78 -13.78 -0.01
CA ALA A 4 -21.69 -12.39 0.41
C ALA A 4 -20.64 -11.58 -0.38
N CYS A 5 -19.56 -12.22 -0.82
CA CYS A 5 -18.51 -11.59 -1.63
C CYS A 5 -18.92 -11.22 -3.07
N ARG A 6 -20.12 -11.61 -3.49
CA ARG A 6 -20.68 -11.26 -4.82
C ARG A 6 -21.79 -10.21 -4.76
N LYS A 7 -22.06 -9.65 -3.58
CA LYS A 7 -23.03 -8.56 -3.44
C LYS A 7 -22.58 -7.33 -4.22
N LEU A 8 -23.50 -6.71 -4.92
CA LEU A 8 -23.27 -5.52 -5.74
C LEU A 8 -23.63 -4.24 -5.00
N SER A 9 -24.46 -4.37 -3.96
CA SER A 9 -24.93 -3.28 -3.11
C SER A 9 -24.75 -3.65 -1.64
N GLY A 10 -24.68 -2.67 -0.76
CA GLY A 10 -24.45 -2.85 0.67
C GLY A 10 -23.03 -3.35 0.99
N GLY A 11 -22.44 -2.88 2.08
CA GLY A 11 -21.08 -3.20 2.49
C GLY A 11 -19.99 -2.80 1.48
N VAL A 12 -18.77 -3.25 1.70
CA VAL A 12 -17.59 -2.94 0.87
C VAL A 12 -16.91 -4.17 0.26
N MET A 13 -17.27 -5.39 0.66
CA MET A 13 -16.72 -6.64 0.12
C MET A 13 -17.39 -6.98 -1.23
N CYS A 14 -16.77 -7.43 -2.25
CA CYS A 14 -15.37 -7.45 -2.64
C CYS A 14 -15.18 -6.43 -3.77
N PRO A 15 -14.35 -5.39 -3.63
CA PRO A 15 -14.23 -4.34 -4.64
C PRO A 15 -13.87 -4.86 -6.03
N SER A 16 -12.94 -5.81 -6.11
CA SER A 16 -12.52 -6.41 -7.37
C SER A 16 -13.66 -7.10 -8.10
N TYR A 17 -14.50 -7.89 -7.39
CA TYR A 17 -15.67 -8.51 -8.00
C TYR A 17 -16.69 -7.47 -8.47
N ARG A 18 -16.90 -6.40 -7.71
CA ARG A 18 -17.83 -5.32 -8.11
C ARG A 18 -17.42 -4.67 -9.43
N ALA A 19 -16.10 -4.53 -9.66
CA ALA A 19 -15.56 -3.98 -10.89
C ALA A 19 -15.60 -4.96 -12.06
N THR A 20 -15.16 -6.21 -11.85
CA THR A 20 -14.95 -7.17 -12.95
C THR A 20 -16.13 -8.09 -13.22
N ARG A 21 -16.99 -8.35 -12.22
CA ARG A 21 -18.04 -9.37 -12.23
C ARG A 21 -17.54 -10.79 -12.46
N ASN A 22 -16.24 -10.98 -12.40
CA ASN A 22 -15.62 -12.29 -12.58
C ASN A 22 -15.51 -13.01 -11.23
N GLU A 23 -15.98 -14.25 -11.15
CA GLU A 23 -15.96 -15.07 -9.93
C GLU A 23 -14.52 -15.28 -9.40
N ARG A 24 -13.53 -15.38 -10.27
CA ARG A 24 -12.11 -15.47 -9.91
C ARG A 24 -11.69 -14.32 -9.01
N ASP A 25 -12.26 -13.14 -9.20
CA ASP A 25 -11.90 -11.92 -8.47
C ASP A 25 -12.71 -11.74 -7.18
N ALA A 26 -13.59 -12.67 -6.87
CA ALA A 26 -14.30 -12.74 -5.59
C ALA A 26 -13.45 -13.45 -4.52
N VAL A 27 -13.74 -13.20 -3.24
CA VAL A 27 -13.14 -13.95 -2.13
C VAL A 27 -13.35 -15.45 -2.28
N ARG A 28 -14.55 -15.87 -2.68
CA ARG A 28 -14.88 -17.28 -2.88
C ARG A 28 -14.05 -17.93 -3.99
N GLY A 29 -13.91 -17.29 -5.14
CA GLY A 29 -13.08 -17.79 -6.25
C GLY A 29 -11.64 -17.96 -5.83
N ARG A 30 -11.05 -16.95 -5.20
CA ARG A 30 -9.69 -17.01 -4.68
C ARG A 30 -9.49 -18.11 -3.63
N ALA A 31 -10.44 -18.23 -2.69
CA ALA A 31 -10.39 -19.28 -1.67
C ALA A 31 -10.48 -20.69 -2.30
N ASN A 32 -11.28 -20.85 -3.36
CA ASN A 32 -11.35 -22.12 -4.08
C ASN A 32 -10.04 -22.45 -4.81
N SER A 33 -9.43 -21.48 -5.49
CA SER A 33 -8.11 -21.68 -6.13
C SER A 33 -7.03 -22.06 -5.10
N LEU A 34 -7.03 -21.40 -3.94
CA LEU A 34 -6.10 -21.76 -2.84
C LEU A 34 -6.38 -23.17 -2.32
N ARG A 35 -7.62 -23.55 -2.13
CA ARG A 35 -8.00 -24.91 -1.71
C ARG A 35 -7.47 -25.96 -2.69
N LEU A 36 -7.63 -25.72 -4.00
CA LEU A 36 -7.14 -26.63 -5.04
C LEU A 36 -5.61 -26.73 -5.05
N ALA A 37 -4.91 -25.60 -4.85
CA ALA A 37 -3.45 -25.59 -4.73
C ALA A 37 -2.96 -26.35 -3.50
N MET A 38 -3.59 -26.14 -2.34
CA MET A 38 -3.20 -26.78 -1.08
C MET A 38 -3.53 -28.27 -1.06
N SER A 39 -4.58 -28.72 -1.76
CA SER A 39 -4.93 -30.13 -1.89
C SER A 39 -4.13 -30.88 -2.96
N GLY A 40 -3.17 -30.20 -3.63
CA GLY A 40 -2.33 -30.81 -4.66
C GLY A 40 -2.99 -30.99 -6.04
N GLN A 41 -4.27 -30.60 -6.19
CA GLN A 41 -4.99 -30.76 -7.46
C GLN A 41 -4.44 -29.87 -8.59
N LEU A 42 -3.75 -28.78 -8.27
CA LEU A 42 -3.07 -27.91 -9.24
C LEU A 42 -1.58 -28.22 -9.40
N GLY A 43 -1.13 -29.35 -8.87
CA GLY A 43 0.26 -29.80 -8.93
C GLY A 43 1.19 -29.14 -7.89
N PRO A 44 2.46 -29.61 -7.83
CA PRO A 44 3.44 -29.12 -6.87
C PRO A 44 3.83 -27.66 -7.18
N GLY A 45 3.94 -26.84 -6.12
CA GLY A 45 4.35 -25.45 -6.27
C GLY A 45 3.25 -24.50 -6.77
N ALA A 46 2.00 -24.94 -6.87
CA ALA A 46 0.87 -24.13 -7.34
C ALA A 46 0.67 -22.83 -6.53
N MET A 47 1.02 -22.80 -5.25
CA MET A 47 0.97 -21.60 -4.42
C MET A 47 1.88 -20.46 -4.93
N ALA A 48 3.00 -20.82 -5.58
CA ALA A 48 3.96 -19.86 -6.14
C ALA A 48 3.84 -19.68 -7.66
N SER A 49 2.80 -20.23 -8.28
CA SER A 49 2.60 -20.16 -9.72
C SER A 49 2.15 -18.78 -10.20
N ASP A 50 2.30 -18.51 -11.50
CA ASP A 50 1.86 -17.26 -12.12
C ASP A 50 0.34 -17.16 -12.15
N GLU A 51 -0.36 -18.27 -12.32
CA GLU A 51 -1.82 -18.35 -12.30
C GLU A 51 -2.36 -17.99 -10.91
N MET A 52 -1.69 -18.43 -9.83
CA MET A 52 -2.08 -18.05 -8.47
C MET A 52 -1.81 -16.56 -8.21
N ALA A 53 -0.69 -16.03 -8.70
CA ALA A 53 -0.40 -14.60 -8.61
C ALA A 53 -1.44 -13.77 -9.36
N GLU A 54 -1.82 -14.17 -10.57
CA GLU A 54 -2.85 -13.48 -11.35
C GLU A 54 -4.21 -13.54 -10.65
N THR A 55 -4.55 -14.68 -10.02
CA THR A 55 -5.78 -14.84 -9.22
C THR A 55 -5.81 -13.87 -8.03
N MET A 56 -4.65 -13.59 -7.40
CA MET A 56 -4.55 -12.68 -6.25
C MET A 56 -4.34 -11.21 -6.64
N LYS A 57 -3.99 -10.93 -7.88
CA LYS A 57 -3.55 -9.60 -8.36
C LYS A 57 -4.53 -8.48 -8.02
N LEU A 58 -5.81 -8.64 -8.32
CA LEU A 58 -6.82 -7.62 -8.08
C LEU A 58 -7.32 -7.56 -6.62
N CYS A 59 -6.79 -8.39 -5.72
CA CYS A 59 -7.08 -8.24 -4.30
C CYS A 59 -6.32 -7.04 -3.74
N VAL A 60 -7.02 -5.98 -3.37
CA VAL A 60 -6.43 -4.75 -2.81
C VAL A 60 -6.18 -4.83 -1.30
N SER A 61 -6.28 -6.00 -0.71
CA SER A 61 -6.03 -6.26 0.71
C SER A 61 -6.84 -5.37 1.68
N CYS A 62 -8.02 -4.93 1.29
CA CYS A 62 -8.87 -4.03 2.07
C CYS A 62 -9.46 -4.64 3.35
N LYS A 63 -9.29 -5.95 3.57
CA LYS A 63 -9.82 -6.72 4.72
C LYS A 63 -11.34 -6.66 4.92
N ALA A 64 -12.10 -6.13 3.99
CA ALA A 64 -13.57 -6.14 4.06
C ALA A 64 -14.13 -7.57 4.19
N CYS A 65 -13.49 -8.56 3.56
CA CYS A 65 -13.85 -9.97 3.71
C CYS A 65 -13.73 -10.46 5.15
N LYS A 66 -12.71 -10.07 5.91
CA LYS A 66 -12.57 -10.44 7.31
C LYS A 66 -13.71 -9.90 8.16
N ARG A 67 -14.21 -8.70 7.83
CA ARG A 67 -15.27 -8.02 8.58
C ARG A 67 -16.66 -8.47 8.17
N GLU A 68 -16.89 -8.64 6.85
CA GLU A 68 -18.24 -8.85 6.30
C GLU A 68 -18.55 -10.30 5.95
N CYS A 69 -17.54 -11.18 5.88
CA CYS A 69 -17.77 -12.59 5.59
C CYS A 69 -18.28 -13.31 6.84
N PRO A 70 -19.44 -13.97 6.79
CA PRO A 70 -19.98 -14.70 7.94
C PRO A 70 -19.08 -15.83 8.45
N VAL A 71 -18.17 -16.33 7.60
CA VAL A 71 -17.18 -17.35 7.96
C VAL A 71 -15.78 -16.76 8.21
N GLY A 72 -15.66 -15.44 8.30
CA GLY A 72 -14.45 -14.74 8.74
C GLY A 72 -13.21 -14.91 7.84
N VAL A 73 -13.39 -15.11 6.53
CA VAL A 73 -12.26 -15.29 5.60
C VAL A 73 -11.40 -14.03 5.51
N ASP A 74 -10.12 -14.14 5.85
CA ASP A 74 -9.13 -13.07 5.68
C ASP A 74 -8.31 -13.30 4.40
N MET A 75 -8.87 -12.90 3.25
CA MET A 75 -8.20 -13.04 1.95
C MET A 75 -6.93 -12.18 1.85
N ALA A 76 -6.84 -11.07 2.58
CA ALA A 76 -5.64 -10.25 2.61
C ALA A 76 -4.45 -11.01 3.20
N ARG A 77 -4.67 -11.76 4.30
CA ARG A 77 -3.64 -12.61 4.90
C ARG A 77 -3.25 -13.75 3.95
N MET A 78 -4.22 -14.39 3.31
CA MET A 78 -3.96 -15.45 2.33
C MET A 78 -3.13 -14.94 1.13
N LYS A 79 -3.38 -13.70 0.68
CA LYS A 79 -2.56 -13.06 -0.37
C LYS A 79 -1.11 -12.86 0.09
N VAL A 80 -0.89 -12.49 1.34
CA VAL A 80 0.48 -12.36 1.90
C VAL A 80 1.22 -13.68 1.83
N GLU A 81 0.59 -14.80 2.19
CA GLU A 81 1.19 -16.15 2.12
C GLU A 81 1.55 -16.53 0.67
N VAL A 82 0.67 -16.26 -0.30
CA VAL A 82 0.98 -16.47 -1.73
C VAL A 82 2.16 -15.62 -2.17
N THR A 83 2.18 -14.35 -1.78
CA THR A 83 3.27 -13.44 -2.12
C THR A 83 4.59 -13.90 -1.49
N ALA A 84 4.56 -14.37 -0.24
CA ALA A 84 5.73 -14.91 0.44
C ALA A 84 6.26 -16.19 -0.24
N ALA A 85 5.38 -17.12 -0.61
CA ALA A 85 5.75 -18.34 -1.34
C ALA A 85 6.39 -18.01 -2.70
N ARG A 86 5.86 -17.02 -3.41
CA ARG A 86 6.45 -16.55 -4.68
C ARG A 86 7.81 -15.89 -4.46
N ALA A 87 7.93 -15.04 -3.45
CA ALA A 87 9.19 -14.37 -3.11
C ALA A 87 10.29 -15.37 -2.73
N ALA A 88 9.94 -16.44 -2.02
CA ALA A 88 10.86 -17.52 -1.68
C ALA A 88 11.36 -18.28 -2.93
N LYS A 89 10.50 -18.46 -3.95
CA LYS A 89 10.82 -19.21 -5.17
C LYS A 89 11.50 -18.36 -6.24
N HIS A 90 11.03 -17.12 -6.45
CA HIS A 90 11.42 -16.27 -7.59
C HIS A 90 12.17 -14.99 -7.17
N GLY A 91 12.34 -14.77 -5.86
CA GLY A 91 12.85 -13.51 -5.33
C GLY A 91 11.78 -12.41 -5.30
N VAL A 92 12.11 -11.30 -4.67
CA VAL A 92 11.23 -10.11 -4.61
C VAL A 92 11.48 -9.24 -5.84
N PRO A 93 10.45 -8.94 -6.65
CA PRO A 93 10.58 -8.04 -7.80
C PRO A 93 11.15 -6.67 -7.43
N LEU A 94 11.89 -6.03 -8.34
CA LEU A 94 12.45 -4.69 -8.11
C LEU A 94 11.37 -3.65 -7.77
N HIS A 95 10.22 -3.71 -8.44
CA HIS A 95 9.06 -2.88 -8.14
C HIS A 95 8.66 -2.95 -6.66
N ASP A 96 8.50 -4.17 -6.15
CA ASP A 96 8.05 -4.39 -4.78
C ASP A 96 9.12 -3.98 -3.76
N ARG A 97 10.41 -4.19 -4.11
CA ARG A 97 11.53 -3.69 -3.29
C ARG A 97 11.55 -2.18 -3.21
N LEU A 98 11.35 -1.48 -4.32
CA LEU A 98 11.32 -0.02 -4.36
C LEU A 98 10.16 0.53 -3.52
N ILE A 99 8.96 -0.03 -3.67
CA ILE A 99 7.79 0.41 -2.90
C ILE A 99 7.92 0.04 -1.42
N GLY A 100 8.31 -1.19 -1.11
CA GLY A 100 8.42 -1.67 0.27
C GLY A 100 9.51 -0.97 1.08
N ASN A 101 10.58 -0.49 0.43
CA ASN A 101 11.65 0.26 1.08
C ASN A 101 11.49 1.79 0.94
N LEU A 102 10.36 2.26 0.43
CA LEU A 102 10.09 3.70 0.28
C LEU A 102 10.40 4.50 1.55
N PRO A 103 9.99 4.09 2.76
CA PRO A 103 10.28 4.83 3.99
C PRO A 103 11.78 4.96 4.29
N ALA A 104 12.59 4.02 3.85
CA ALA A 104 14.03 4.02 4.13
C ALA A 104 14.79 5.06 3.29
N TYR A 105 14.43 5.23 2.01
CA TYR A 105 15.12 6.18 1.12
C TYR A 105 14.38 7.52 0.94
N ALA A 106 13.12 7.63 1.38
CA ALA A 106 12.32 8.85 1.25
C ALA A 106 12.98 10.09 1.88
N PRO A 107 13.64 10.01 3.05
CA PRO A 107 14.34 11.17 3.60
C PRO A 107 15.41 11.73 2.67
N LEU A 108 16.22 10.84 2.07
CA LEU A 108 17.26 11.22 1.12
C LEU A 108 16.67 11.79 -0.18
N ALA A 109 15.67 11.11 -0.74
CA ALA A 109 15.01 11.53 -1.97
C ALA A 109 14.29 12.89 -1.83
N SER A 110 13.72 13.16 -0.66
CA SER A 110 13.10 14.44 -0.31
C SER A 110 14.16 15.53 -0.08
N GLY A 111 15.27 15.21 0.60
CA GLY A 111 16.40 16.14 0.75
C GLY A 111 17.01 16.57 -0.59
N LEU A 112 17.00 15.69 -1.57
CA LEU A 112 17.44 15.93 -2.94
C LEU A 112 16.26 16.12 -3.92
N SER A 113 15.15 16.68 -3.45
CA SER A 113 13.89 16.76 -4.19
C SER A 113 14.01 17.42 -5.58
N GLY A 114 14.83 18.45 -5.72
CA GLY A 114 15.10 19.09 -7.01
C GLY A 114 15.66 18.10 -8.03
N LEU A 115 16.69 17.34 -7.65
CA LEU A 115 17.31 16.33 -8.51
C LEU A 115 16.37 15.13 -8.73
N SER A 116 15.73 14.65 -7.68
CA SER A 116 14.80 13.50 -7.75
C SER A 116 13.63 13.80 -8.68
N ASN A 117 13.03 14.99 -8.56
CA ASN A 117 11.93 15.42 -9.42
C ASN A 117 12.38 15.69 -10.87
N LEU A 118 13.58 16.22 -11.06
CA LEU A 118 14.17 16.41 -12.40
C LEU A 118 14.37 15.05 -13.09
N VAL A 119 14.99 14.09 -12.42
CA VAL A 119 15.17 12.73 -12.95
C VAL A 119 13.81 12.10 -13.31
N GLN A 120 12.81 12.23 -12.43
CA GLN A 120 11.44 11.76 -12.71
C GLN A 120 10.80 12.45 -13.93
N SER A 121 11.09 13.73 -14.15
CA SER A 121 10.59 14.45 -15.32
C SER A 121 11.29 14.01 -16.60
N VAL A 122 12.61 13.94 -16.58
CA VAL A 122 13.42 13.64 -17.78
C VAL A 122 13.13 12.24 -18.33
N TRP A 123 13.17 11.19 -17.51
CA TRP A 123 12.99 9.83 -18.01
C TRP A 123 11.63 9.59 -18.68
N ARG A 124 10.60 10.36 -18.29
CA ARG A 124 9.26 10.25 -18.88
C ARG A 124 9.15 10.89 -20.26
N HIS A 125 9.94 11.93 -20.55
CA HIS A 125 9.88 12.68 -21.79
C HIS A 125 10.83 12.12 -22.87
N VAL A 126 11.73 11.21 -22.50
CA VAL A 126 12.61 10.53 -23.45
C VAL A 126 12.01 9.15 -23.80
N PRO A 127 11.44 8.98 -25.03
CA PRO A 127 10.62 7.80 -25.36
C PRO A 127 11.27 6.44 -25.11
N GLY A 128 12.50 6.27 -25.53
CA GLY A 128 13.25 5.00 -25.32
C GLY A 128 13.54 4.73 -23.83
N LEU A 129 13.91 5.77 -23.09
CA LEU A 129 14.23 5.68 -21.67
C LEU A 129 12.98 5.38 -20.83
N ALA A 130 11.84 5.99 -21.15
CA ALA A 130 10.57 5.71 -20.49
C ALA A 130 10.19 4.22 -20.57
N SER A 131 10.32 3.62 -21.77
CA SER A 131 10.04 2.21 -21.97
C SER A 131 11.01 1.30 -21.20
N LEU A 132 12.30 1.63 -21.20
CA LEU A 132 13.32 0.87 -20.48
C LEU A 132 13.08 0.91 -18.96
N VAL A 133 12.90 2.10 -18.40
CA VAL A 133 12.63 2.27 -16.97
C VAL A 133 11.34 1.54 -16.56
N SER A 134 10.27 1.64 -17.36
CA SER A 134 9.02 0.92 -17.09
C SER A 134 9.22 -0.60 -17.08
N ARG A 135 10.01 -1.16 -18.00
CA ARG A 135 10.31 -2.60 -18.05
C ARG A 135 11.14 -3.05 -16.85
N LEU A 136 12.12 -2.25 -16.43
CA LEU A 136 13.03 -2.60 -15.33
C LEU A 136 12.36 -2.43 -13.96
N THR A 137 11.62 -1.35 -13.76
CA THR A 137 11.05 -1.00 -12.46
C THR A 137 9.60 -1.42 -12.29
N GLY A 138 8.88 -1.75 -13.37
CA GLY A 138 7.44 -2.03 -13.34
C GLY A 138 6.56 -0.80 -13.18
N PHE A 139 7.12 0.42 -13.09
CA PHE A 139 6.31 1.64 -12.99
C PHE A 139 5.68 2.00 -14.33
N THR A 140 4.41 2.41 -14.26
CA THR A 140 3.67 2.83 -15.45
C THR A 140 4.14 4.20 -15.97
N THR A 141 4.22 4.35 -17.29
CA THR A 141 4.47 5.64 -17.94
C THR A 141 3.21 6.49 -18.10
N LYS A 142 2.02 5.90 -17.89
CA LYS A 142 0.72 6.56 -18.09
C LYS A 142 0.39 7.60 -17.02
N ARG A 143 1.03 7.53 -15.84
CA ARG A 143 0.82 8.46 -14.72
C ARG A 143 2.15 9.01 -14.24
N SER A 144 2.12 10.25 -13.74
CA SER A 144 3.26 10.82 -13.03
C SER A 144 3.44 10.12 -11.68
N LEU A 145 4.67 9.87 -11.30
CA LEU A 145 4.97 9.54 -9.91
C LEU A 145 4.73 10.79 -9.03
N PRO A 146 4.41 10.60 -7.74
CA PRO A 146 4.30 11.70 -6.80
C PRO A 146 5.60 12.51 -6.76
N LYS A 147 5.49 13.83 -6.66
CA LYS A 147 6.66 14.71 -6.55
C LYS A 147 7.18 14.73 -5.12
N TRP A 148 8.48 14.59 -4.96
CA TRP A 148 9.14 14.77 -3.68
C TRP A 148 9.04 16.21 -3.22
N HIS A 149 8.64 16.41 -1.96
CA HIS A 149 8.53 17.73 -1.39
C HIS A 149 9.83 18.10 -0.65
N SER A 150 10.39 19.30 -0.93
CA SER A 150 11.64 19.77 -0.29
C SER A 150 11.47 20.03 1.20
N ASN A 151 10.28 20.49 1.60
CA ASN A 151 9.94 20.79 2.99
C ASN A 151 9.06 19.66 3.57
N ALA A 152 9.64 18.45 3.69
CA ALA A 152 8.98 17.30 4.29
C ALA A 152 8.55 17.59 5.74
N PHE A 153 7.43 17.01 6.16
CA PHE A 153 6.94 17.14 7.53
C PHE A 153 7.88 16.48 8.54
N ARG A 154 8.17 17.16 9.65
CA ARG A 154 9.01 16.67 10.74
C ARG A 154 8.20 16.59 12.03
N ASN A 155 8.39 15.53 12.82
CA ASN A 155 7.69 15.36 14.09
C ASN A 155 7.96 16.54 15.06
N GLY A 156 9.14 17.15 14.96
CA GLY A 156 9.49 18.34 15.75
C GLY A 156 8.60 19.58 15.51
N GLU A 157 7.80 19.59 14.41
CA GLU A 157 6.83 20.67 14.17
C GLU A 157 5.66 20.68 15.17
N ILE A 158 5.40 19.55 15.84
CA ILE A 158 4.28 19.42 16.81
C ILE A 158 4.68 18.83 18.16
N GLY A 159 5.93 18.38 18.33
CA GLY A 159 6.39 17.73 19.55
C GLY A 159 6.11 16.22 19.58
N SER A 160 6.82 15.52 20.47
CA SER A 160 6.78 14.05 20.62
C SER A 160 5.89 13.55 21.75
N ALA A 161 5.40 14.44 22.61
CA ALA A 161 4.57 14.16 23.77
C ALA A 161 3.47 15.20 23.91
N PRO A 162 2.32 14.87 24.56
CA PRO A 162 1.26 15.83 24.82
C PRO A 162 1.74 16.93 25.79
N THR A 163 1.26 18.14 25.58
CA THR A 163 1.61 19.32 26.39
C THR A 163 0.63 19.54 27.56
N GLY A 164 -0.51 18.85 27.57
CA GLY A 164 -1.59 19.05 28.54
C GLY A 164 -2.56 20.16 28.17
N ALA A 165 -2.44 20.77 27.00
CA ALA A 165 -3.27 21.90 26.55
C ALA A 165 -4.66 21.48 26.04
N GLY A 166 -5.04 20.20 26.11
CA GLY A 166 -6.33 19.70 25.65
C GLY A 166 -6.39 18.18 25.65
N THR A 167 -7.41 17.62 24.99
CA THR A 167 -7.51 16.16 24.83
C THR A 167 -6.38 15.66 23.92
N PRO A 168 -5.51 14.74 24.39
CA PRO A 168 -4.35 14.32 23.62
C PRO A 168 -4.75 13.47 22.41
N VAL A 169 -4.20 13.81 21.23
CA VAL A 169 -4.41 13.10 19.97
C VAL A 169 -3.07 12.83 19.29
N VAL A 170 -2.83 11.56 18.95
CA VAL A 170 -1.65 11.14 18.20
C VAL A 170 -1.86 11.41 16.72
N LEU A 171 -0.98 12.20 16.12
CA LEU A 171 -0.92 12.34 14.66
C LEU A 171 0.00 11.27 14.06
N PHE A 172 -0.58 10.37 13.28
CA PHE A 172 0.18 9.39 12.52
C PHE A 172 0.60 10.01 11.17
N ALA A 173 1.86 10.40 11.09
CA ALA A 173 2.44 10.96 9.88
C ALA A 173 3.00 9.85 8.99
N ASP A 174 2.16 9.30 8.11
CA ASP A 174 2.56 8.28 7.16
C ASP A 174 3.57 8.80 6.12
N THR A 175 4.24 7.88 5.43
CA THR A 175 5.32 8.19 4.48
C THR A 175 4.84 9.09 3.32
N PHE A 176 3.64 8.89 2.81
CA PHE A 176 3.13 9.67 1.68
C PHE A 176 2.84 11.11 2.08
N ASN A 177 2.06 11.30 3.15
CA ASN A 177 1.78 12.64 3.64
C ASN A 177 3.03 13.35 4.16
N ARG A 178 4.03 12.60 4.68
CA ARG A 178 5.27 13.19 5.18
C ARG A 178 6.15 13.78 4.06
N TYR A 179 6.34 13.04 2.97
CA TYR A 179 7.35 13.37 1.95
C TYR A 179 6.79 13.87 0.62
N PHE A 180 5.51 13.64 0.35
CA PHE A 180 4.89 14.08 -0.90
C PHE A 180 3.81 15.14 -0.69
N GLU A 181 3.06 15.08 0.41
CA GLU A 181 1.97 16.01 0.69
C GLU A 181 1.97 16.52 2.14
N PRO A 182 3.08 17.16 2.62
CA PRO A 182 3.22 17.57 4.02
C PRO A 182 2.17 18.59 4.47
N GLU A 183 1.60 19.34 3.54
CA GLU A 183 0.57 20.32 3.84
C GLU A 183 -0.74 19.68 4.37
N ASN A 184 -1.03 18.41 4.01
CA ASN A 184 -2.17 17.69 4.58
C ASN A 184 -1.99 17.48 6.09
N LEU A 185 -0.78 17.11 6.54
CA LEU A 185 -0.47 16.96 7.97
C LEU A 185 -0.56 18.32 8.69
N ARG A 186 0.00 19.38 8.10
CA ARG A 186 -0.06 20.74 8.66
C ARG A 186 -1.49 21.26 8.75
N ALA A 187 -2.32 20.98 7.74
CA ALA A 187 -3.73 21.32 7.76
C ALA A 187 -4.49 20.53 8.85
N ALA A 188 -4.25 19.23 8.97
CA ALA A 188 -4.84 18.40 10.01
C ALA A 188 -4.49 18.92 11.42
N ILE A 189 -3.23 19.30 11.66
CA ILE A 189 -2.78 19.89 12.93
C ILE A 189 -3.56 21.17 13.23
N ARG A 190 -3.69 22.07 12.26
CA ARG A 190 -4.44 23.34 12.45
C ARG A 190 -5.90 23.09 12.83
N VAL A 191 -6.55 22.16 12.12
CA VAL A 191 -7.96 21.82 12.39
C VAL A 191 -8.14 21.20 13.77
N LEU A 192 -7.29 20.22 14.13
CA LEU A 192 -7.38 19.55 15.42
C LEU A 192 -7.10 20.51 16.59
N ARG A 193 -6.08 21.37 16.47
CA ARG A 193 -5.77 22.39 17.49
C ARG A 193 -6.90 23.41 17.63
N ALA A 194 -7.50 23.86 16.53
CA ALA A 194 -8.66 24.75 16.56
C ALA A 194 -9.88 24.11 17.24
N ALA A 195 -9.99 22.77 17.17
CA ALA A 195 -11.01 21.99 17.87
C ALA A 195 -10.66 21.67 19.34
N GLY A 196 -9.56 22.21 19.89
CA GLY A 196 -9.17 22.05 21.29
C GLY A 196 -8.41 20.76 21.60
N TYR A 197 -7.88 20.07 20.58
CA TYR A 197 -7.04 18.89 20.79
C TYR A 197 -5.58 19.24 20.97
N ASP A 198 -4.89 18.49 21.84
CA ASP A 198 -3.43 18.53 22.01
C ASP A 198 -2.78 17.51 21.09
N VAL A 199 -2.27 17.99 19.95
CA VAL A 199 -1.76 17.12 18.86
C VAL A 199 -0.28 16.92 18.99
N PHE A 200 0.15 15.66 19.02
CA PHE A 200 1.55 15.27 19.07
C PHE A 200 1.85 14.07 18.15
N ALA A 201 3.11 13.89 17.77
CA ALA A 201 3.57 12.74 16.99
C ALA A 201 4.69 12.03 17.75
N PRO A 202 4.47 10.82 18.29
CA PRO A 202 5.48 10.10 19.03
C PRO A 202 6.65 9.75 18.11
N THR A 203 7.85 9.73 18.68
CA THR A 203 9.03 9.29 17.95
C THR A 203 8.96 7.76 17.74
N PRO A 204 9.16 7.26 16.53
CA PRO A 204 9.17 5.82 16.29
C PRO A 204 10.26 5.14 17.11
N ALA A 205 9.96 3.99 17.71
CA ALA A 205 10.97 3.18 18.36
C ALA A 205 12.10 2.83 17.36
N ALA A 206 13.33 2.95 17.79
CA ALA A 206 14.53 2.67 16.99
C ALA A 206 14.70 3.53 15.72
N GLY A 207 14.13 4.73 15.66
CA GLY A 207 14.34 5.67 14.54
C GLY A 207 13.72 5.21 13.20
N ARG A 208 12.88 4.19 13.21
CA ARG A 208 12.18 3.70 12.00
C ARG A 208 10.98 4.59 11.71
N PRO A 209 10.82 5.07 10.45
CA PRO A 209 9.59 5.74 10.07
C PRO A 209 8.40 4.76 10.15
N TYR A 210 7.23 5.26 10.51
CA TYR A 210 6.01 4.48 10.42
C TYR A 210 5.67 4.25 8.95
N CYS A 211 5.44 2.99 8.58
CA CYS A 211 4.95 2.61 7.27
C CYS A 211 3.45 2.79 7.14
#